data_a90d234ca046931a226dbd4bb530d058
#
_entry.id   a90d234ca046931a226dbd4bb530d058
#
_cell.length_a   1.000
_cell.length_b   1.000
_cell.length_c   1.000
_cell.angle_alpha   90.00
_cell.angle_beta   90.00
_cell.angle_gamma   90.00
#
_symmetry.space_group_name_H-M   'P 1'
#
loop_
_entity.id
_entity.type
_entity.pdbx_description
1 polymer ?
#
loop_
_entity_poly.entity_id
_entity_poly.type
_entity_poly.pdbx_seq_one_letter_code
_entity_poly.pdbx_strand_id
1 'polypeptide(L)'
;DIAGDGTTTATVLAQALVTEGVKSVAAGMNPMDLKRGIDKATEVAVNALHDFSQPCNDTKAIAQVGTISANSDVSVGDIIADAMEKVGQAGVITVEEGSGFENELDVVEGMQFDRGYLSPYFVNNQDTMTADLESPFVLLHDAKISNIRDLLPALEIVQKSSKALLIIAEDIDGEALATLVVNNMRGIVKVAAVKAPGFGDRRKAILEDIAILTGSVVISEEVGLSLEKVTEEHLGTAKRIEIGKENTVIVDGAGKKSDIDGRVNQIKAQIETTTSDYDKEKLLERLAKLSGGVA
;
A
#
# COMPACT_ATOMS: atom_id res chain seq x y z
N ASP A 1 -12.46 -4.84 7.42
CA ASP A 1 -11.14 -4.36 7.02
C ASP A 1 -10.49 -5.25 5.95
N ILE A 2 -10.43 -6.58 6.16
CA ILE A 2 -9.78 -7.47 5.19
C ILE A 2 -10.65 -7.71 3.95
N ALA A 3 -11.94 -7.96 4.13
CA ALA A 3 -12.85 -8.29 3.04
C ALA A 3 -13.59 -7.07 2.45
N GLY A 4 -13.60 -5.94 3.14
CA GLY A 4 -14.37 -4.75 2.75
C GLY A 4 -15.90 -4.94 2.72
N ASP A 5 -16.40 -6.08 3.20
CA ASP A 5 -17.80 -6.48 3.18
C ASP A 5 -18.19 -7.25 4.46
N GLY A 6 -19.49 -7.50 4.65
CA GLY A 6 -20.01 -8.33 5.74
C GLY A 6 -20.30 -7.60 7.04
N THR A 7 -20.27 -6.26 7.08
CA THR A 7 -20.55 -5.47 8.29
C THR A 7 -21.95 -5.71 8.83
N THR A 8 -22.97 -5.76 7.96
CA THR A 8 -24.36 -6.05 8.32
C THR A 8 -24.50 -7.47 8.89
N THR A 9 -23.91 -8.46 8.23
CA THR A 9 -23.90 -9.86 8.69
C THR A 9 -23.24 -9.98 10.06
N ALA A 10 -22.07 -9.35 10.26
CA ALA A 10 -21.38 -9.36 11.54
C ALA A 10 -22.24 -8.72 12.66
N THR A 11 -22.94 -7.62 12.36
CA THR A 11 -23.82 -6.94 13.32
C THR A 11 -25.01 -7.82 13.73
N VAL A 12 -25.65 -8.50 12.76
CA VAL A 12 -26.77 -9.41 13.02
C VAL A 12 -26.31 -10.62 13.85
N LEU A 13 -25.15 -11.21 13.51
CA LEU A 13 -24.60 -12.32 14.28
C LEU A 13 -24.21 -11.90 15.71
N ALA A 14 -23.60 -10.74 15.87
CA ALA A 14 -23.26 -10.19 17.20
C ALA A 14 -24.52 -9.98 18.05
N GLN A 15 -25.58 -9.40 17.49
CA GLN A 15 -26.87 -9.23 18.17
C GLN A 15 -27.46 -10.58 18.61
N ALA A 16 -27.48 -11.58 17.74
CA ALA A 16 -28.01 -12.90 18.03
C ALA A 16 -27.22 -13.58 19.17
N LEU A 17 -25.89 -13.56 19.09
CA LEU A 17 -24.99 -14.13 20.11
C LEU A 17 -25.18 -13.45 21.48
N VAL A 18 -25.25 -12.12 21.51
CA VAL A 18 -25.49 -11.37 22.75
C VAL A 18 -26.86 -11.68 23.34
N THR A 19 -27.91 -11.68 22.51
CA THR A 19 -29.28 -11.95 22.96
C THR A 19 -29.43 -13.32 23.60
N GLU A 20 -28.91 -14.37 22.94
CA GLU A 20 -28.99 -15.73 23.47
C GLU A 20 -28.00 -15.96 24.65
N GLY A 21 -26.83 -15.33 24.57
CA GLY A 21 -25.86 -15.39 25.66
C GLY A 21 -26.35 -14.78 26.96
N VAL A 22 -27.02 -13.62 26.91
CA VAL A 22 -27.60 -12.96 28.09
C VAL A 22 -28.69 -13.85 28.72
N LYS A 23 -29.54 -14.48 27.92
CA LYS A 23 -30.56 -15.43 28.42
C LYS A 23 -29.89 -16.61 29.14
N SER A 24 -28.83 -17.16 28.58
CA SER A 24 -28.11 -18.28 29.15
C SER A 24 -27.44 -17.92 30.48
N VAL A 25 -26.82 -16.75 30.57
CA VAL A 25 -26.20 -16.23 31.80
C VAL A 25 -27.28 -15.93 32.87
N ALA A 26 -28.40 -15.33 32.47
CA ALA A 26 -29.53 -15.10 33.38
C ALA A 26 -30.14 -16.41 33.92
N ALA A 27 -30.07 -17.49 33.16
CA ALA A 27 -30.47 -18.80 33.59
C ALA A 27 -29.44 -19.55 34.51
N GLY A 28 -28.32 -18.87 34.85
CA GLY A 28 -27.29 -19.38 35.76
C GLY A 28 -26.07 -20.05 35.10
N MET A 29 -25.93 -19.95 33.79
CA MET A 29 -24.73 -20.43 33.10
C MET A 29 -23.52 -19.56 33.42
N ASN A 30 -22.35 -20.19 33.62
CA ASN A 30 -21.11 -19.43 33.82
C ASN A 30 -20.70 -18.71 32.55
N PRO A 31 -20.52 -17.38 32.57
CA PRO A 31 -20.17 -16.57 31.39
C PRO A 31 -18.86 -17.02 30.73
N MET A 32 -17.88 -17.48 31.52
CA MET A 32 -16.58 -17.91 30.99
C MET A 32 -16.68 -19.25 30.26
N ASP A 33 -17.55 -20.15 30.72
CA ASP A 33 -17.81 -21.43 30.05
C ASP A 33 -18.61 -21.21 28.77
N LEU A 34 -19.56 -20.25 28.78
CA LEU A 34 -20.28 -19.82 27.59
C LEU A 34 -19.31 -19.25 26.55
N LYS A 35 -18.39 -18.37 26.99
CA LYS A 35 -17.34 -17.81 26.10
C LYS A 35 -16.51 -18.91 25.45
N ARG A 36 -16.01 -19.89 26.22
CA ARG A 36 -15.24 -21.02 25.69
C ARG A 36 -16.02 -21.82 24.64
N GLY A 37 -17.33 -22.00 24.87
CA GLY A 37 -18.22 -22.66 23.91
C GLY A 37 -18.35 -21.85 22.60
N ILE A 38 -18.52 -20.53 22.69
CA ILE A 38 -18.60 -19.62 21.55
C ILE A 38 -17.27 -19.65 20.77
N ASP A 39 -16.14 -19.53 21.46
CA ASP A 39 -14.81 -19.54 20.81
C ASP A 39 -14.61 -20.86 20.02
N LYS A 40 -14.94 -22.01 20.62
CA LYS A 40 -14.83 -23.32 19.96
C LYS A 40 -15.80 -23.47 18.77
N ALA A 41 -17.03 -22.99 18.90
CA ALA A 41 -18.00 -23.00 17.81
C ALA A 41 -17.55 -22.10 16.66
N THR A 42 -16.98 -20.94 16.96
CA THR A 42 -16.42 -20.02 15.97
C THR A 42 -15.28 -20.66 15.20
N GLU A 43 -14.34 -21.33 15.88
CA GLU A 43 -13.23 -22.04 15.24
C GLU A 43 -13.74 -23.11 14.25
N VAL A 44 -14.72 -23.92 14.67
CA VAL A 44 -15.32 -24.95 13.81
C VAL A 44 -16.03 -24.32 12.61
N ALA A 45 -16.78 -23.23 12.83
CA ALA A 45 -17.49 -22.54 11.75
C ALA A 45 -16.52 -21.91 10.74
N VAL A 46 -15.45 -21.27 11.21
CA VAL A 46 -14.42 -20.68 10.33
C VAL A 46 -13.72 -21.76 9.51
N ASN A 47 -13.32 -22.87 10.11
CA ASN A 47 -12.71 -23.98 9.38
C ASN A 47 -13.64 -24.55 8.31
N ALA A 48 -14.93 -24.76 8.62
CA ALA A 48 -15.91 -25.21 7.65
C ALA A 48 -16.11 -24.19 6.50
N LEU A 49 -16.08 -22.89 6.78
CA LEU A 49 -16.15 -21.85 5.75
C LEU A 49 -14.91 -21.89 4.83
N HIS A 50 -13.72 -22.13 5.37
CA HIS A 50 -12.52 -22.35 4.56
C HIS A 50 -12.65 -23.56 3.63
N ASP A 51 -13.21 -24.66 4.12
CA ASP A 51 -13.45 -25.86 3.31
C ASP A 51 -14.47 -25.63 2.18
N PHE A 52 -15.43 -24.74 2.38
CA PHE A 52 -16.43 -24.36 1.36
C PHE A 52 -15.95 -23.27 0.40
N SER A 53 -14.90 -22.56 0.74
CA SER A 53 -14.39 -21.47 -0.10
C SER A 53 -13.87 -22.01 -1.43
N GLN A 54 -14.11 -21.25 -2.50
CA GLN A 54 -13.61 -21.57 -3.83
C GLN A 54 -12.66 -20.47 -4.29
N PRO A 55 -11.52 -20.80 -4.93
CA PRO A 55 -10.63 -19.82 -5.50
C PRO A 55 -11.34 -18.96 -6.55
N CYS A 56 -11.18 -17.64 -6.45
CA CYS A 56 -11.73 -16.68 -7.38
C CYS A 56 -10.63 -16.27 -8.38
N ASN A 57 -10.38 -17.13 -9.39
CA ASN A 57 -9.23 -16.99 -10.29
C ASN A 57 -9.63 -16.60 -11.72
N ASP A 58 -10.90 -16.67 -12.09
CA ASP A 58 -11.39 -16.31 -13.41
C ASP A 58 -12.12 -14.97 -13.41
N THR A 59 -12.05 -14.25 -14.55
CA THR A 59 -12.67 -12.93 -14.75
C THR A 59 -14.17 -12.93 -14.42
N LYS A 60 -14.86 -14.02 -14.73
CA LYS A 60 -16.31 -14.14 -14.44
C LYS A 60 -16.60 -14.23 -12.94
N ALA A 61 -15.81 -15.02 -12.20
CA ALA A 61 -15.95 -15.13 -10.75
C ALA A 61 -15.63 -13.79 -10.08
N ILE A 62 -14.59 -13.08 -10.56
CA ILE A 62 -14.25 -11.73 -10.08
C ILE A 62 -15.40 -10.76 -10.33
N ALA A 63 -15.99 -10.75 -11.53
CA ALA A 63 -17.14 -9.91 -11.85
C ALA A 63 -18.34 -10.21 -10.95
N GLN A 64 -18.62 -11.48 -10.66
CA GLN A 64 -19.72 -11.88 -9.78
C GLN A 64 -19.51 -11.41 -8.34
N VAL A 65 -18.30 -11.56 -7.81
CA VAL A 65 -17.97 -11.06 -6.46
C VAL A 65 -18.06 -9.54 -6.40
N GLY A 66 -17.51 -8.84 -7.39
CA GLY A 66 -17.62 -7.38 -7.50
C GLY A 66 -19.07 -6.91 -7.59
N THR A 67 -19.90 -7.59 -8.39
CA THR A 67 -21.33 -7.29 -8.51
C THR A 67 -22.07 -7.44 -7.17
N ILE A 68 -21.81 -8.52 -6.42
CA ILE A 68 -22.42 -8.73 -5.11
C ILE A 68 -22.00 -7.64 -4.12
N SER A 69 -20.70 -7.31 -4.06
CA SER A 69 -20.17 -6.25 -3.18
C SER A 69 -20.71 -4.87 -3.54
N ALA A 70 -21.04 -4.63 -4.81
CA ALA A 70 -21.67 -3.40 -5.32
C ALA A 70 -23.21 -3.42 -5.27
N ASN A 71 -23.82 -4.14 -4.34
CA ASN A 71 -25.28 -4.25 -4.18
C ASN A 71 -26.00 -4.71 -5.46
N SER A 72 -25.45 -5.68 -6.17
CA SER A 72 -25.94 -6.25 -7.42
C SER A 72 -25.80 -5.34 -8.65
N ASP A 73 -24.91 -4.36 -8.61
CA ASP A 73 -24.56 -3.55 -9.78
C ASP A 73 -23.56 -4.32 -10.66
N VAL A 74 -24.07 -4.82 -11.79
CA VAL A 74 -23.26 -5.60 -12.74
C VAL A 74 -22.20 -4.74 -13.41
N SER A 75 -22.49 -3.46 -13.67
CA SER A 75 -21.53 -2.57 -14.35
C SER A 75 -20.27 -2.33 -13.52
N VAL A 76 -20.44 -2.22 -12.20
CA VAL A 76 -19.30 -2.11 -11.27
C VAL A 76 -18.54 -3.43 -11.19
N GLY A 77 -19.24 -4.57 -11.17
CA GLY A 77 -18.59 -5.89 -11.17
C GLY A 77 -17.74 -6.13 -12.42
N ASP A 78 -18.26 -5.76 -13.58
CA ASP A 78 -17.58 -5.92 -14.86
C ASP A 78 -16.33 -5.02 -14.95
N ILE A 79 -16.42 -3.74 -14.57
CA ILE A 79 -15.27 -2.82 -14.61
C ILE A 79 -14.13 -3.25 -13.64
N ILE A 80 -14.48 -3.81 -12.47
CA ILE A 80 -13.49 -4.37 -11.53
C ILE A 80 -12.80 -5.60 -12.14
N ALA A 81 -13.57 -6.47 -12.81
CA ALA A 81 -13.01 -7.65 -13.46
C ALA A 81 -12.07 -7.27 -14.62
N ASP A 82 -12.46 -6.29 -15.43
CA ASP A 82 -11.63 -5.74 -16.52
C ASP A 82 -10.34 -5.09 -15.96
N ALA A 83 -10.44 -4.38 -14.84
CA ALA A 83 -9.28 -3.84 -14.14
C ALA A 83 -8.31 -4.94 -13.70
N MET A 84 -8.83 -5.97 -13.00
CA MET A 84 -8.03 -7.12 -12.56
C MET A 84 -7.39 -7.88 -13.72
N GLU A 85 -8.06 -7.99 -14.87
CA GLU A 85 -7.48 -8.61 -16.07
C GLU A 85 -6.29 -7.81 -16.60
N LYS A 86 -6.37 -6.48 -16.56
CA LYS A 86 -5.30 -5.59 -17.07
C LYS A 86 -4.09 -5.51 -16.13
N VAL A 87 -4.31 -5.38 -14.82
CA VAL A 87 -3.23 -5.22 -13.84
C VAL A 87 -2.77 -6.54 -13.23
N GLY A 88 -3.55 -7.61 -13.39
CA GLY A 88 -3.26 -8.92 -12.81
C GLY A 88 -3.55 -9.00 -11.30
N GLN A 89 -3.35 -10.20 -10.72
CA GLN A 89 -3.65 -10.45 -9.30
C GLN A 89 -2.78 -9.66 -8.31
N ALA A 90 -1.62 -9.21 -8.73
CA ALA A 90 -0.70 -8.42 -7.91
C ALA A 90 -0.79 -6.91 -8.20
N GLY A 91 -1.63 -6.52 -9.16
CA GLY A 91 -1.92 -5.12 -9.45
C GLY A 91 -2.83 -4.49 -8.39
N VAL A 92 -2.89 -3.18 -8.40
CA VAL A 92 -3.68 -2.39 -7.45
C VAL A 92 -4.85 -1.75 -8.18
N ILE A 93 -6.02 -1.75 -7.55
CA ILE A 93 -7.19 -1.01 -8.04
C ILE A 93 -7.47 0.11 -7.04
N THR A 94 -7.50 1.34 -7.53
CA THR A 94 -7.88 2.53 -6.77
C THR A 94 -9.14 3.13 -7.35
N VAL A 95 -9.90 3.85 -6.54
CA VAL A 95 -11.12 4.55 -6.98
C VAL A 95 -10.92 6.03 -6.75
N GLU A 96 -11.15 6.83 -7.79
CA GLU A 96 -11.07 8.29 -7.74
C GLU A 96 -12.37 8.91 -8.27
N GLU A 97 -12.66 10.15 -7.87
CA GLU A 97 -13.78 10.88 -8.43
C GLU A 97 -13.46 11.30 -9.88
N GLY A 98 -14.24 10.79 -10.82
CA GLY A 98 -14.16 11.18 -12.22
C GLY A 98 -14.85 12.51 -12.52
N SER A 99 -14.50 13.13 -13.64
CA SER A 99 -15.14 14.36 -14.11
C SER A 99 -16.41 14.10 -14.94
N GLY A 100 -16.66 12.84 -15.31
CA GLY A 100 -17.77 12.39 -16.13
C GLY A 100 -18.97 11.83 -15.34
N PHE A 101 -19.99 11.39 -16.07
CA PHE A 101 -21.17 10.70 -15.49
C PHE A 101 -21.04 9.18 -15.52
N GLU A 102 -20.09 8.66 -16.28
CA GLU A 102 -19.85 7.23 -16.44
C GLU A 102 -18.53 6.85 -15.75
N ASN A 103 -18.46 5.61 -15.28
CA ASN A 103 -17.21 5.06 -14.73
C ASN A 103 -16.22 4.82 -15.89
N GLU A 104 -15.00 5.27 -15.72
CA GLU A 104 -13.90 5.06 -16.65
C GLU A 104 -12.82 4.20 -15.99
N LEU A 105 -12.16 3.36 -16.78
CA LEU A 105 -11.05 2.52 -16.33
C LEU A 105 -9.76 2.97 -17.01
N ASP A 106 -8.88 3.58 -16.21
CA ASP A 106 -7.52 3.92 -16.62
C ASP A 106 -6.51 2.98 -15.97
N VAL A 107 -5.47 2.63 -16.70
CA VAL A 107 -4.35 1.84 -16.20
C VAL A 107 -3.06 2.62 -16.36
N VAL A 108 -2.37 2.84 -15.26
CA VAL A 108 -1.15 3.66 -15.21
C VAL A 108 0.00 2.87 -14.57
N GLU A 109 1.23 3.32 -14.81
CA GLU A 109 2.40 2.76 -14.14
C GLU A 109 2.35 3.10 -12.65
N GLY A 110 2.50 2.10 -11.80
CA GLY A 110 2.44 2.29 -10.36
C GLY A 110 2.75 1.02 -9.59
N MET A 111 2.84 1.12 -8.28
CA MET A 111 3.03 -0.03 -7.41
C MET A 111 2.53 0.20 -5.99
N GLN A 112 2.21 -0.90 -5.33
CA GLN A 112 1.93 -0.92 -3.89
C GLN A 112 3.02 -1.68 -3.14
N PHE A 113 3.34 -1.20 -1.94
CA PHE A 113 4.17 -1.96 -1.00
C PHE A 113 3.64 -1.87 0.44
N ASP A 114 3.98 -2.90 1.24
CA ASP A 114 3.41 -3.13 2.56
C ASP A 114 4.20 -2.35 3.63
N ARG A 115 4.15 -1.02 3.56
CA ARG A 115 4.64 -0.08 4.58
C ARG A 115 3.76 1.14 4.59
N GLY A 116 3.24 1.48 5.76
CA GLY A 116 2.42 2.67 5.96
C GLY A 116 3.23 3.83 6.57
N TYR A 117 2.52 4.90 6.89
CA TYR A 117 3.13 6.10 7.46
C TYR A 117 3.79 5.83 8.82
N LEU A 118 4.92 6.49 9.06
CA LEU A 118 5.66 6.40 10.35
C LEU A 118 4.96 7.14 11.50
N SER A 119 4.03 8.02 11.19
CA SER A 119 3.27 8.76 12.19
C SER A 119 1.85 9.04 11.70
N PRO A 120 0.82 8.82 12.52
CA PRO A 120 -0.57 9.17 12.18
C PRO A 120 -0.78 10.68 12.00
N TYR A 121 0.14 11.52 12.44
CA TYR A 121 0.10 12.96 12.22
C TYR A 121 0.40 13.39 10.78
N PHE A 122 0.78 12.46 9.90
CA PHE A 122 0.88 12.71 8.45
C PHE A 122 -0.48 12.58 7.75
N VAL A 123 -1.47 11.95 8.39
CA VAL A 123 -2.83 11.78 7.82
C VAL A 123 -3.45 13.14 7.54
N ASN A 124 -3.91 13.34 6.31
CA ASN A 124 -4.62 14.52 5.86
C ASN A 124 -6.05 14.22 5.38
N ASN A 125 -6.35 12.94 5.10
CA ASN A 125 -7.70 12.45 4.80
C ASN A 125 -8.19 11.63 6.02
N GLN A 126 -9.11 12.21 6.79
CA GLN A 126 -9.60 11.56 8.01
C GLN A 126 -10.67 10.49 7.74
N ASP A 127 -11.32 10.54 6.59
CA ASP A 127 -12.35 9.57 6.22
C ASP A 127 -11.74 8.20 5.90
N THR A 128 -10.64 8.20 5.15
CA THR A 128 -9.88 7.00 4.79
C THR A 128 -8.71 6.70 5.74
N MET A 129 -8.37 7.63 6.63
CA MET A 129 -7.18 7.57 7.49
C MET A 129 -5.88 7.43 6.69
N THR A 130 -5.78 8.14 5.57
CA THR A 130 -4.62 8.14 4.67
C THR A 130 -3.90 9.49 4.64
N ALA A 131 -2.64 9.46 4.26
CA ALA A 131 -1.90 10.63 3.84
C ALA A 131 -1.86 10.65 2.31
N ASP A 132 -2.64 11.54 1.70
CA ASP A 132 -2.75 11.69 0.26
C ASP A 132 -1.85 12.83 -0.21
N LEU A 133 -0.91 12.53 -1.10
CA LEU A 133 0.05 13.47 -1.63
C LEU A 133 -0.16 13.63 -3.13
N GLU A 134 -0.56 14.83 -3.55
CA GLU A 134 -0.74 15.18 -4.96
C GLU A 134 0.56 15.73 -5.56
N SER A 135 0.96 15.18 -6.68
CA SER A 135 2.18 15.53 -7.44
C SER A 135 3.43 15.65 -6.54
N PRO A 136 3.67 14.70 -5.62
CA PRO A 136 4.74 14.81 -4.65
C PRO A 136 6.11 14.60 -5.29
N PHE A 137 7.13 15.14 -4.61
CA PHE A 137 8.49 14.63 -4.74
C PHE A 137 8.66 13.33 -3.93
N VAL A 138 9.54 12.46 -4.42
CA VAL A 138 9.91 11.21 -3.76
C VAL A 138 11.41 11.21 -3.49
N LEU A 139 11.79 11.11 -2.22
CA LEU A 139 13.17 10.97 -1.76
C LEU A 139 13.39 9.53 -1.28
N LEU A 140 14.37 8.87 -1.85
CA LEU A 140 14.76 7.50 -1.50
C LEU A 140 16.13 7.47 -0.82
N HIS A 141 16.22 6.81 0.34
CA HIS A 141 17.47 6.65 1.08
C HIS A 141 17.61 5.24 1.61
N ASP A 142 18.79 4.62 1.46
CA ASP A 142 19.03 3.23 1.85
C ASP A 142 19.44 3.04 3.31
N ALA A 143 19.66 4.14 4.04
CA ALA A 143 20.04 4.12 5.44
C ALA A 143 19.01 4.83 6.33
N LYS A 144 19.28 4.78 7.65
CA LYS A 144 18.44 5.42 8.67
C LYS A 144 18.71 6.93 8.73
N ILE A 145 17.64 7.71 8.92
CA ILE A 145 17.67 9.17 9.07
C ILE A 145 17.27 9.52 10.51
N SER A 146 18.19 10.06 11.29
CA SER A 146 17.94 10.49 12.68
C SER A 146 18.14 11.99 12.88
N ASN A 147 18.94 12.65 12.01
CA ASN A 147 19.26 14.06 12.10
C ASN A 147 18.50 14.84 11.02
N ILE A 148 17.69 15.80 11.44
CA ILE A 148 16.90 16.64 10.52
C ILE A 148 17.77 17.49 9.58
N ARG A 149 19.02 17.82 9.99
CA ARG A 149 19.93 18.64 9.19
C ARG A 149 20.27 17.99 7.86
N ASP A 150 20.33 16.67 7.82
CA ASP A 150 20.64 15.92 6.61
C ASP A 150 19.54 16.07 5.56
N LEU A 151 18.29 16.33 5.99
CA LEU A 151 17.13 16.54 5.13
C LEU A 151 16.92 17.99 4.69
N LEU A 152 17.70 18.96 5.23
CA LEU A 152 17.48 20.39 4.92
C LEU A 152 17.50 20.70 3.43
N PRO A 153 18.45 20.17 2.61
CA PRO A 153 18.45 20.46 1.17
C PRO A 153 17.17 20.00 0.47
N ALA A 154 16.68 18.79 0.78
CA ALA A 154 15.45 18.26 0.22
C ALA A 154 14.22 19.09 0.67
N LEU A 155 14.15 19.47 1.94
CA LEU A 155 13.06 20.28 2.48
C LEU A 155 13.04 21.70 1.89
N GLU A 156 14.19 22.31 1.61
CA GLU A 156 14.29 23.61 0.94
C GLU A 156 13.77 23.54 -0.51
N ILE A 157 14.07 22.47 -1.25
CA ILE A 157 13.56 22.24 -2.61
C ILE A 157 12.04 22.16 -2.57
N VAL A 158 11.49 21.37 -1.65
CA VAL A 158 10.05 21.15 -1.45
C VAL A 158 9.35 22.46 -1.07
N GLN A 159 9.92 23.23 -0.15
CA GLN A 159 9.37 24.51 0.26
C GLN A 159 9.31 25.52 -0.90
N LYS A 160 10.36 25.58 -1.73
CA LYS A 160 10.42 26.48 -2.90
C LYS A 160 9.41 26.08 -3.98
N SER A 161 9.19 24.79 -4.17
CA SER A 161 8.26 24.27 -5.19
C SER A 161 6.81 24.22 -4.73
N SER A 162 6.54 24.32 -3.43
CA SER A 162 5.23 24.14 -2.81
C SER A 162 4.61 22.75 -3.07
N LYS A 163 5.41 21.77 -3.48
CA LYS A 163 4.98 20.38 -3.66
C LYS A 163 5.00 19.63 -2.32
N ALA A 164 4.34 18.48 -2.28
CA ALA A 164 4.49 17.55 -1.17
C ALA A 164 5.77 16.72 -1.31
N LEU A 165 6.22 16.08 -0.24
CA LEU A 165 7.37 15.19 -0.22
C LEU A 165 7.01 13.87 0.45
N LEU A 166 7.27 12.75 -0.25
CA LEU A 166 7.37 11.43 0.37
C LEU A 166 8.84 11.10 0.61
N ILE A 167 9.17 10.71 1.84
CA ILE A 167 10.49 10.19 2.20
C ILE A 167 10.38 8.69 2.46
N ILE A 168 11.13 7.89 1.71
CA ILE A 168 11.25 6.44 1.90
C ILE A 168 12.68 6.14 2.30
N ALA A 169 12.88 5.70 3.54
CA ALA A 169 14.20 5.39 4.08
C ALA A 169 14.19 4.08 4.86
N GLU A 170 15.39 3.55 5.20
CA GLU A 170 15.46 2.37 6.07
C GLU A 170 14.64 2.56 7.35
N ASP A 171 14.83 3.67 8.00
CA ASP A 171 14.05 4.16 9.12
C ASP A 171 14.19 5.69 9.23
N ILE A 172 13.20 6.33 9.84
CA ILE A 172 13.29 7.75 10.20
C ILE A 172 12.81 7.86 11.64
N ASP A 173 13.67 8.34 12.53
CA ASP A 173 13.34 8.39 13.95
C ASP A 173 13.85 9.67 14.65
N GLY A 174 13.72 9.70 15.97
CA GLY A 174 14.26 10.73 16.85
C GLY A 174 13.85 12.14 16.44
N GLU A 175 14.85 13.04 16.39
CA GLU A 175 14.65 14.46 16.06
C GLU A 175 14.13 14.65 14.62
N ALA A 176 14.59 13.84 13.67
CA ALA A 176 14.19 13.95 12.28
C ALA A 176 12.68 13.72 12.13
N LEU A 177 12.15 12.62 12.63
CA LEU A 177 10.72 12.31 12.56
C LEU A 177 9.88 13.37 13.30
N ALA A 178 10.26 13.73 14.53
CA ALA A 178 9.53 14.72 15.31
C ALA A 178 9.45 16.08 14.60
N THR A 179 10.54 16.51 13.98
CA THR A 179 10.59 17.79 13.24
C THR A 179 9.76 17.74 11.97
N LEU A 180 9.80 16.64 11.22
CA LEU A 180 8.94 16.45 10.03
C LEU A 180 7.46 16.53 10.41
N VAL A 181 7.05 15.83 11.47
CA VAL A 181 5.67 15.85 11.99
C VAL A 181 5.25 17.27 12.37
N VAL A 182 6.07 17.99 13.14
CA VAL A 182 5.74 19.37 13.58
C VAL A 182 5.61 20.31 12.38
N ASN A 183 6.50 20.22 11.40
CA ASN A 183 6.45 21.08 10.21
C ASN A 183 5.25 20.75 9.31
N ASN A 184 4.88 19.46 9.18
CA ASN A 184 3.69 19.04 8.47
C ASN A 184 2.41 19.57 9.16
N MET A 185 2.30 19.41 10.49
CA MET A 185 1.15 19.90 11.27
C MET A 185 1.00 21.42 11.21
N ARG A 186 2.10 22.16 11.12
CA ARG A 186 2.11 23.62 10.97
C ARG A 186 1.87 24.10 9.54
N GLY A 187 1.78 23.17 8.58
CA GLY A 187 1.62 23.51 7.17
C GLY A 187 2.83 24.20 6.52
N ILE A 188 4.01 24.09 7.16
CA ILE A 188 5.26 24.69 6.62
C ILE A 188 5.75 23.87 5.44
N VAL A 189 5.69 22.55 5.55
CA VAL A 189 6.00 21.57 4.47
C VAL A 189 4.96 20.48 4.50
N LYS A 190 4.44 20.10 3.35
CA LYS A 190 3.61 18.90 3.22
C LYS A 190 4.55 17.71 3.06
N VAL A 191 4.64 16.85 4.07
CA VAL A 191 5.57 15.71 4.06
C VAL A 191 4.92 14.49 4.69
N ALA A 192 5.26 13.32 4.16
CA ALA A 192 5.02 12.04 4.80
C ALA A 192 6.29 11.20 4.74
N ALA A 193 6.41 10.28 5.69
CA ALA A 193 7.58 9.41 5.81
C ALA A 193 7.15 7.97 6.04
N VAL A 194 7.78 7.05 5.31
CA VAL A 194 7.55 5.60 5.39
C VAL A 194 8.86 4.84 5.47
N LYS A 195 8.83 3.63 6.04
CA LYS A 195 9.97 2.74 5.98
C LYS A 195 10.09 2.08 4.62
N ALA A 196 11.31 1.91 4.15
CA ALA A 196 11.57 1.13 2.95
C ALA A 196 11.14 -0.34 3.17
N PRO A 197 10.46 -0.95 2.18
CA PRO A 197 10.06 -2.35 2.29
C PRO A 197 11.25 -3.29 2.14
N GLY A 198 11.17 -4.46 2.80
CA GLY A 198 12.23 -5.47 2.78
C GLY A 198 13.37 -5.19 3.76
N PHE A 199 14.41 -6.04 3.69
CA PHE A 199 15.59 -5.99 4.55
C PHE A 199 16.84 -6.30 3.74
N GLY A 200 18.00 -5.73 4.13
CA GLY A 200 19.29 -5.99 3.48
C GLY A 200 19.26 -5.70 1.98
N ASP A 201 19.84 -6.60 1.19
CA ASP A 201 19.94 -6.43 -0.28
C ASP A 201 18.57 -6.37 -0.97
N ARG A 202 17.54 -7.01 -0.40
CA ARG A 202 16.17 -6.89 -0.94
C ARG A 202 15.63 -5.49 -0.79
N ARG A 203 15.87 -4.83 0.34
CA ARG A 203 15.44 -3.44 0.54
C ARG A 203 16.08 -2.55 -0.50
N LYS A 204 17.40 -2.70 -0.75
CA LYS A 204 18.10 -1.96 -1.80
C LYS A 204 17.47 -2.18 -3.17
N ALA A 205 17.21 -3.45 -3.51
CA ALA A 205 16.60 -3.81 -4.79
C ALA A 205 15.18 -3.23 -4.96
N ILE A 206 14.37 -3.20 -3.91
CA ILE A 206 13.03 -2.60 -3.95
C ILE A 206 13.11 -1.07 -4.02
N LEU A 207 14.05 -0.44 -3.31
CA LEU A 207 14.29 1.00 -3.44
C LEU A 207 14.69 1.38 -4.86
N GLU A 208 15.51 0.56 -5.54
CA GLU A 208 15.83 0.75 -6.97
C GLU A 208 14.60 0.60 -7.86
N ASP A 209 13.71 -0.36 -7.58
CA ASP A 209 12.46 -0.54 -8.33
C ASP A 209 11.58 0.71 -8.21
N ILE A 210 11.45 1.26 -6.99
CA ILE A 210 10.73 2.51 -6.73
C ILE A 210 11.43 3.70 -7.41
N ALA A 211 12.76 3.73 -7.41
CA ALA A 211 13.53 4.78 -8.08
C ALA A 211 13.25 4.83 -9.58
N ILE A 212 13.27 3.67 -10.22
CA ILE A 212 12.99 3.53 -11.66
C ILE A 212 11.53 3.94 -11.94
N LEU A 213 10.58 3.52 -11.10
CA LEU A 213 9.16 3.85 -11.26
C LEU A 213 8.90 5.35 -11.14
N THR A 214 9.56 6.04 -10.21
CA THR A 214 9.33 7.47 -9.93
C THR A 214 10.29 8.41 -10.65
N GLY A 215 11.29 7.85 -11.34
CA GLY A 215 12.35 8.63 -11.97
C GLY A 215 13.31 9.27 -10.98
N SER A 216 13.46 8.70 -9.77
CA SER A 216 14.36 9.17 -8.73
C SER A 216 15.71 8.42 -8.74
N VAL A 217 16.57 8.81 -7.82
CA VAL A 217 17.83 8.12 -7.52
C VAL A 217 17.86 7.74 -6.04
N VAL A 218 18.29 6.52 -5.74
CA VAL A 218 18.49 6.10 -4.34
C VAL A 218 19.74 6.82 -3.80
N ILE A 219 19.56 7.63 -2.77
CA ILE A 219 20.65 8.30 -2.09
C ILE A 219 21.34 7.28 -1.17
N SER A 220 22.56 6.92 -1.51
CA SER A 220 23.38 5.94 -0.81
C SER A 220 24.84 6.34 -0.80
N GLU A 221 25.52 6.14 0.33
CA GLU A 221 26.97 6.35 0.44
C GLU A 221 27.74 5.41 -0.49
N GLU A 222 27.21 4.22 -0.77
CA GLU A 222 27.86 3.24 -1.65
C GLU A 222 28.01 3.76 -3.08
N VAL A 223 27.07 4.60 -3.54
CA VAL A 223 27.14 5.26 -4.86
C VAL A 223 27.72 6.68 -4.79
N GLY A 224 28.21 7.09 -3.63
CA GLY A 224 28.85 8.40 -3.41
C GLY A 224 27.86 9.56 -3.26
N LEU A 225 26.57 9.29 -3.03
CA LEU A 225 25.53 10.28 -2.80
C LEU A 225 25.25 10.44 -1.30
N SER A 226 25.03 11.67 -0.86
CA SER A 226 24.64 11.98 0.52
C SER A 226 23.41 12.89 0.55
N LEU A 227 22.60 12.79 1.60
CA LEU A 227 21.41 13.62 1.80
C LEU A 227 21.73 15.12 1.80
N GLU A 228 22.89 15.51 2.32
CA GLU A 228 23.35 16.90 2.37
C GLU A 228 23.59 17.52 0.98
N LYS A 229 23.70 16.70 -0.07
CA LYS A 229 23.99 17.11 -1.45
C LYS A 229 22.83 16.81 -2.39
N VAL A 230 21.64 16.55 -1.85
CA VAL A 230 20.44 16.28 -2.65
C VAL A 230 20.09 17.52 -3.48
N THR A 231 19.80 17.28 -4.75
CA THR A 231 19.27 18.25 -5.71
C THR A 231 17.92 17.80 -6.23
N GLU A 232 17.18 18.66 -6.92
CA GLU A 232 15.90 18.31 -7.50
C GLU A 232 15.98 17.15 -8.49
N GLU A 233 17.09 16.99 -9.20
CA GLU A 233 17.34 15.89 -10.14
C GLU A 233 17.42 14.50 -9.47
N HIS A 234 17.68 14.45 -8.17
CA HIS A 234 17.69 13.21 -7.40
C HIS A 234 16.29 12.79 -6.92
N LEU A 235 15.35 13.74 -6.91
CA LEU A 235 13.98 13.51 -6.45
C LEU A 235 13.13 12.96 -7.59
N GLY A 236 12.42 11.86 -7.32
CA GLY A 236 11.40 11.37 -8.21
C GLY A 236 10.09 12.12 -8.04
N THR A 237 9.13 11.81 -8.90
CA THR A 237 7.76 12.33 -8.80
C THR A 237 6.75 11.25 -9.16
N ALA A 238 5.51 11.46 -8.75
CA ALA A 238 4.35 10.66 -9.16
C ALA A 238 3.15 11.60 -9.29
N LYS A 239 2.09 11.16 -9.97
CA LYS A 239 0.83 11.90 -10.04
C LYS A 239 0.19 11.99 -8.66
N ARG A 240 0.13 10.86 -7.96
CA ARG A 240 -0.45 10.75 -6.60
C ARG A 240 0.27 9.66 -5.81
N ILE A 241 0.36 9.86 -4.50
CA ILE A 241 0.77 8.80 -3.56
C ILE A 241 -0.22 8.77 -2.41
N GLU A 242 -0.75 7.60 -2.14
CA GLU A 242 -1.64 7.33 -1.02
C GLU A 242 -0.92 6.45 0.02
N ILE A 243 -0.88 6.93 1.26
CA ILE A 243 -0.17 6.25 2.34
C ILE A 243 -1.18 5.92 3.44
N GLY A 244 -1.50 4.65 3.57
CA GLY A 244 -2.33 4.11 4.64
C GLY A 244 -1.51 3.76 5.88
N LYS A 245 -2.16 3.08 6.81
CA LYS A 245 -1.52 2.58 8.04
C LYS A 245 -0.53 1.44 7.77
N GLU A 246 -0.82 0.58 6.80
CA GLU A 246 -0.07 -0.65 6.53
C GLU A 246 0.57 -0.69 5.14
N ASN A 247 0.15 0.18 4.23
CA ASN A 247 0.56 0.16 2.83
C ASN A 247 0.77 1.57 2.26
N THR A 248 1.51 1.62 1.16
CA THR A 248 1.73 2.82 0.34
C THR A 248 1.49 2.46 -1.11
N VAL A 249 0.68 3.25 -1.81
CA VAL A 249 0.38 3.14 -3.23
C VAL A 249 0.97 4.33 -3.97
N ILE A 250 1.80 4.05 -4.97
CA ILE A 250 2.34 5.05 -5.91
C ILE A 250 1.56 4.93 -7.20
N VAL A 251 0.90 6.00 -7.63
CA VAL A 251 0.08 6.06 -8.83
C VAL A 251 0.76 6.96 -9.84
N ASP A 252 0.95 6.46 -11.06
CA ASP A 252 1.50 7.18 -12.20
C ASP A 252 2.86 7.82 -11.87
N GLY A 253 3.85 6.97 -11.60
CA GLY A 253 5.23 7.40 -11.38
C GLY A 253 5.85 7.99 -12.66
N ALA A 254 6.67 9.04 -12.50
CA ALA A 254 7.26 9.78 -13.62
C ALA A 254 8.45 9.04 -14.29
N GLY A 255 8.73 7.81 -13.91
CA GLY A 255 9.76 6.98 -14.52
C GLY A 255 9.50 6.72 -16.00
N LYS A 256 10.56 6.58 -16.79
CA LYS A 256 10.40 6.25 -18.21
C LYS A 256 9.99 4.79 -18.37
N LYS A 257 8.99 4.54 -19.18
CA LYS A 257 8.51 3.18 -19.47
C LYS A 257 9.64 2.26 -19.98
N SER A 258 10.57 2.77 -20.78
CA SER A 258 11.74 2.00 -21.25
C SER A 258 12.60 1.48 -20.10
N ASP A 259 12.75 2.27 -19.04
CA ASP A 259 13.59 1.93 -17.89
C ASP A 259 12.86 0.92 -16.99
N ILE A 260 11.53 1.08 -16.83
CA ILE A 260 10.66 0.12 -16.15
C ILE A 260 10.68 -1.23 -16.86
N ASP A 261 10.48 -1.25 -18.19
CA ASP A 261 10.55 -2.47 -19.01
C ASP A 261 11.94 -3.13 -18.93
N GLY A 262 13.01 -2.33 -18.95
CA GLY A 262 14.38 -2.79 -18.76
C GLY A 262 14.55 -3.48 -17.39
N ARG A 263 14.01 -2.90 -16.32
CA ARG A 263 14.05 -3.48 -14.97
C ARG A 263 13.23 -4.77 -14.86
N VAL A 264 12.05 -4.80 -15.45
CA VAL A 264 11.19 -5.99 -15.54
C VAL A 264 11.96 -7.14 -16.22
N ASN A 265 12.64 -6.87 -17.35
CA ASN A 265 13.44 -7.88 -18.04
C ASN A 265 14.64 -8.36 -17.22
N GLN A 266 15.29 -7.46 -16.47
CA GLN A 266 16.37 -7.82 -15.54
C GLN A 266 15.88 -8.77 -14.44
N ILE A 267 14.73 -8.49 -13.84
CA ILE A 267 14.13 -9.34 -12.80
C ILE A 267 13.76 -10.70 -13.38
N LYS A 268 13.18 -10.75 -14.59
CA LYS A 268 12.89 -12.02 -15.31
C LYS A 268 14.13 -12.87 -15.51
N ALA A 269 15.23 -12.28 -15.94
CA ALA A 269 16.50 -12.99 -16.11
C ALA A 269 17.06 -13.51 -14.76
N GLN A 270 16.88 -12.77 -13.67
CA GLN A 270 17.24 -13.25 -12.33
C GLN A 270 16.40 -14.44 -11.88
N ILE A 271 15.09 -14.46 -12.19
CA ILE A 271 14.19 -15.59 -11.90
C ILE A 271 14.64 -16.86 -12.63
N GLU A 272 15.13 -16.75 -13.87
CA GLU A 272 15.62 -17.90 -14.65
C GLU A 272 16.95 -18.45 -14.13
N THR A 273 17.79 -17.60 -13.53
CA THR A 273 19.13 -17.97 -13.08
C THR A 273 19.22 -18.38 -11.62
N THR A 274 18.24 -17.98 -10.81
CA THR A 274 18.26 -18.33 -9.37
C THR A 274 17.96 -19.81 -9.14
N THR A 275 18.70 -20.42 -8.21
CA THR A 275 18.52 -21.82 -7.79
C THR A 275 17.74 -21.95 -6.48
N SER A 276 17.45 -20.83 -5.82
CA SER A 276 16.71 -20.78 -4.55
C SER A 276 15.23 -20.56 -4.82
N ASP A 277 14.39 -21.50 -4.42
CA ASP A 277 12.92 -21.37 -4.56
C ASP A 277 12.37 -20.16 -3.81
N TYR A 278 12.94 -19.86 -2.64
CA TYR A 278 12.57 -18.69 -1.86
C TYR A 278 12.94 -17.37 -2.56
N ASP A 279 14.14 -17.27 -3.16
CA ASP A 279 14.52 -16.07 -3.89
C ASP A 279 13.72 -15.93 -5.17
N LYS A 280 13.38 -17.03 -5.81
CA LYS A 280 12.49 -17.07 -6.97
C LYS A 280 11.11 -16.52 -6.65
N GLU A 281 10.51 -16.94 -5.53
CA GLU A 281 9.23 -16.43 -5.04
C GLU A 281 9.30 -14.90 -4.83
N LYS A 282 10.34 -14.41 -4.16
CA LYS A 282 10.51 -12.98 -3.88
C LYS A 282 10.80 -12.14 -5.13
N LEU A 283 11.47 -12.70 -6.12
CA LEU A 283 11.65 -12.06 -7.43
C LEU A 283 10.32 -12.00 -8.20
N LEU A 284 9.50 -13.06 -8.13
CA LEU A 284 8.16 -13.07 -8.73
C LEU A 284 7.24 -12.03 -8.09
N GLU A 285 7.27 -11.87 -6.76
CA GLU A 285 6.53 -10.81 -6.07
C GLU A 285 6.95 -9.41 -6.55
N ARG A 286 8.26 -9.15 -6.68
CA ARG A 286 8.77 -7.87 -7.19
C ARG A 286 8.36 -7.62 -8.63
N LEU A 287 8.50 -8.66 -9.47
CA LEU A 287 8.08 -8.59 -10.87
C LEU A 287 6.60 -8.23 -10.99
N ALA A 288 5.76 -8.89 -10.23
CA ALA A 288 4.32 -8.65 -10.24
C ALA A 288 3.96 -7.23 -9.78
N LYS A 289 4.61 -6.73 -8.71
CA LYS A 289 4.40 -5.36 -8.21
C LYS A 289 4.85 -4.28 -9.21
N LEU A 290 5.95 -4.50 -9.92
CA LEU A 290 6.47 -3.53 -10.88
C LEU A 290 5.75 -3.56 -12.23
N SER A 291 5.27 -4.75 -12.66
CA SER A 291 4.61 -4.94 -13.97
C SER A 291 3.08 -4.84 -13.90
N GLY A 292 2.48 -4.92 -12.73
CA GLY A 292 1.03 -4.90 -12.56
C GLY A 292 0.39 -3.53 -12.79
N GLY A 293 1.07 -2.47 -12.44
CA GLY A 293 0.52 -1.12 -12.51
C GLY A 293 -0.60 -0.87 -11.49
N VAL A 294 -1.30 0.25 -11.68
CA VAL A 294 -2.48 0.68 -10.90
C VAL A 294 -3.63 0.95 -11.86
N ALA A 295 -4.80 0.40 -11.60
CA ALA A 295 -6.03 0.62 -12.34
C ALA A 295 -7.00 1.51 -11.56
#